data_a15b81501f784b42468be59883ae0ce1
#
_entry.id   a15b81501f784b42468be59883ae0ce1
#
_cell.length_a   1.000
_cell.length_b   1.000
_cell.length_c   1.000
_cell.angle_alpha   90.00
_cell.angle_beta   90.00
_cell.angle_gamma   90.00
#
_symmetry.space_group_name_H-M   'P 1'
#
loop_
_entity.id
_entity.type
_entity.pdbx_description
1 polymer ?
#
loop_
_entity_poly.entity_id
_entity_poly.type
_entity_poly.pdbx_seq_one_letter_code
_entity_poly.pdbx_strand_id
1 'polypeptide(L)'
;MQQRIGRRSAVRTVGSTLVAGAALAGGMVARTPAADASAGSLIGTWVLTSTRAGAVPNGVLYMVLPDGGFLRTSNAHPTESPSMGVWRQVSDTDYDVTYMALLFDNAGTFIGHRKTWVRIPLDASGDSFTGHFRIVTLDLNGAESTPTEGEIRGTRMVVEPFA
;
A
#
# COMPACT_ATOMS: atom_id res chain seq x y z
N MET A 1 -9.83 -56.58 -0.54
CA MET A 1 -8.43 -56.16 -0.27
C MET A 1 -8.46 -54.76 0.32
N GLN A 2 -8.37 -54.64 1.65
CA GLN A 2 -8.39 -53.40 2.41
C GLN A 2 -6.97 -53.05 2.86
N GLN A 3 -6.43 -51.91 2.41
CA GLN A 3 -5.18 -51.36 2.94
C GLN A 3 -5.48 -50.31 4.02
N ARG A 4 -5.08 -50.62 5.23
CA ARG A 4 -5.07 -49.72 6.39
C ARG A 4 -3.82 -48.82 6.32
N ILE A 5 -4.02 -47.49 6.28
CA ILE A 5 -2.96 -46.54 6.45
C ILE A 5 -2.91 -46.11 7.93
N GLY A 6 -1.82 -46.49 8.59
CA GLY A 6 -1.56 -46.13 9.97
C GLY A 6 -1.03 -44.70 10.12
N ARG A 7 -1.74 -43.88 10.90
CA ARG A 7 -1.27 -42.57 11.36
C ARG A 7 -0.37 -42.76 12.59
N ARG A 8 0.90 -42.36 12.49
CA ARG A 8 1.78 -42.18 13.65
C ARG A 8 1.81 -40.68 13.99
N SER A 9 1.17 -40.36 15.14
CA SER A 9 1.28 -39.03 15.76
C SER A 9 2.55 -39.02 16.63
N ALA A 10 3.47 -38.08 16.31
CA ALA A 10 4.60 -37.76 17.18
C ALA A 10 4.24 -36.54 18.03
N VAL A 11 3.97 -36.76 19.30
CA VAL A 11 3.82 -35.72 20.33
C VAL A 11 5.22 -35.30 20.76
N ARG A 12 5.63 -34.07 20.47
CA ARG A 12 6.81 -33.43 21.07
C ARG A 12 6.38 -32.62 22.27
N THR A 13 6.72 -33.09 23.44
CA THR A 13 6.62 -32.37 24.72
C THR A 13 7.72 -31.31 24.77
N VAL A 14 7.35 -30.04 24.80
CA VAL A 14 8.27 -28.93 25.09
C VAL A 14 8.14 -28.59 26.57
N GLY A 15 9.22 -28.80 27.31
CA GLY A 15 9.29 -28.51 28.73
C GLY A 15 9.29 -27.03 29.02
N SER A 16 8.39 -26.59 29.87
CA SER A 16 8.31 -25.21 30.39
C SER A 16 9.24 -25.06 31.58
N THR A 17 10.26 -24.22 31.47
CA THR A 17 11.06 -23.79 32.64
C THR A 17 10.51 -22.42 33.08
N LEU A 18 9.85 -22.42 34.25
CA LEU A 18 9.45 -21.23 34.98
C LEU A 18 10.68 -20.61 35.65
N VAL A 19 11.05 -19.41 35.28
CA VAL A 19 11.94 -18.55 36.07
C VAL A 19 11.11 -17.40 36.60
N ALA A 20 10.82 -17.43 37.88
CA ALA A 20 10.26 -16.31 38.62
C ALA A 20 11.38 -15.33 38.96
N GLY A 21 11.27 -14.10 38.44
CA GLY A 21 12.14 -12.97 38.78
C GLY A 21 11.30 -11.72 38.86
N ALA A 22 10.85 -11.32 40.06
CA ALA A 22 10.25 -10.05 40.31
C ALA A 22 11.34 -8.96 40.35
N ALA A 23 11.29 -7.99 39.47
CA ALA A 23 11.98 -6.72 39.59
C ALA A 23 11.03 -5.59 39.20
N LEU A 24 10.55 -4.87 40.23
CA LEU A 24 9.93 -3.56 40.10
C LEU A 24 11.00 -2.58 39.65
N ALA A 25 10.94 -2.08 38.42
CA ALA A 25 11.71 -0.95 37.95
C ALA A 25 10.86 -0.10 37.00
N GLY A 26 10.82 1.17 37.33
CA GLY A 26 10.11 2.29 36.76
C GLY A 26 9.78 2.22 35.25
N GLY A 27 8.53 2.59 34.94
CA GLY A 27 8.02 2.69 33.60
C GLY A 27 8.79 3.64 32.71
N MET A 28 9.81 3.15 32.03
CA MET A 28 10.21 3.70 30.76
C MET A 28 9.22 3.15 29.72
N VAL A 29 8.25 3.97 29.36
CA VAL A 29 7.52 3.76 28.10
C VAL A 29 8.60 3.78 27.02
N ALA A 30 9.05 2.61 26.60
CA ALA A 30 9.86 2.48 25.41
C ALA A 30 9.00 3.05 24.28
N ARG A 31 9.29 4.30 23.87
CA ARG A 31 8.84 4.81 22.58
C ARG A 31 9.35 3.80 21.58
N THR A 32 8.42 3.02 21.01
CA THR A 32 8.69 2.31 19.78
C THR A 32 9.18 3.37 18.80
N PRO A 33 10.43 3.32 18.31
CA PRO A 33 10.84 4.23 17.26
C PRO A 33 9.80 4.07 16.16
N ALA A 34 9.20 5.18 15.72
CA ALA A 34 8.48 5.19 14.46
C ALA A 34 9.42 4.49 13.48
N ALA A 35 8.94 3.44 12.80
CA ALA A 35 9.76 2.71 11.85
C ALA A 35 10.33 3.75 10.90
N ASP A 36 11.62 4.07 11.08
CA ASP A 36 12.33 4.96 10.19
C ASP A 36 12.18 4.33 8.82
N ALA A 37 11.45 5.03 7.93
CA ALA A 37 11.38 4.64 6.55
C ALA A 37 12.83 4.59 6.08
N SER A 38 13.38 3.38 5.93
CA SER A 38 14.78 3.21 5.56
C SER A 38 15.01 3.97 4.27
N ALA A 39 16.04 4.80 4.24
CA ALA A 39 16.44 5.52 3.03
C ALA A 39 16.49 4.52 1.86
N GLY A 40 15.75 4.80 0.79
CA GLY A 40 15.62 3.89 -0.36
C GLY A 40 14.43 2.91 -0.32
N SER A 41 13.52 2.98 0.66
CA SER A 41 12.30 2.17 0.70
C SER A 41 11.07 2.99 0.30
N LEU A 42 10.16 2.41 -0.48
CA LEU A 42 8.86 3.03 -0.80
C LEU A 42 7.91 3.06 0.41
N ILE A 43 8.15 2.26 1.45
CA ILE A 43 7.29 2.18 2.65
C ILE A 43 7.13 3.56 3.29
N GLY A 44 5.89 3.93 3.63
CA GLY A 44 5.56 5.20 4.28
C GLY A 44 4.36 5.90 3.65
N THR A 45 4.16 7.16 4.02
CA THR A 45 3.09 8.01 3.50
C THR A 45 3.65 9.05 2.53
N TRP A 46 2.91 9.30 1.46
CA TRP A 46 3.33 10.15 0.36
C TRP A 46 2.24 11.16 -0.01
N VAL A 47 2.64 12.39 -0.26
CA VAL A 47 1.79 13.42 -0.87
C VAL A 47 2.13 13.50 -2.35
N LEU A 48 1.12 13.41 -3.21
CA LEU A 48 1.35 13.29 -4.65
C LEU A 48 0.46 14.20 -5.46
N THR A 49 0.94 14.47 -6.67
CA THR A 49 0.16 15.07 -7.74
C THR A 49 0.16 14.12 -8.93
N SER A 50 -1.02 13.78 -9.45
CA SER A 50 -1.15 13.00 -10.68
C SER A 50 -1.68 13.88 -11.81
N THR A 51 -1.08 13.73 -13.01
CA THR A 51 -1.39 14.53 -14.18
C THR A 51 -1.65 13.63 -15.38
N ARG A 52 -2.70 13.93 -16.15
CA ARG A 52 -3.01 13.33 -17.45
C ARG A 52 -3.06 14.41 -18.49
N ALA A 53 -2.77 14.08 -19.74
CA ALA A 53 -2.89 15.03 -20.83
C ALA A 53 -4.29 15.63 -20.89
N GLY A 54 -4.39 16.97 -20.90
CA GLY A 54 -5.65 17.70 -20.99
C GLY A 54 -6.51 17.72 -19.71
N ALA A 55 -6.02 17.21 -18.58
CA ALA A 55 -6.75 17.19 -17.32
C ALA A 55 -6.11 18.10 -16.26
N VAL A 56 -6.94 18.57 -15.31
CA VAL A 56 -6.45 19.27 -14.11
C VAL A 56 -5.69 18.28 -13.24
N PRO A 57 -4.54 18.67 -12.66
CA PRO A 57 -3.81 17.81 -11.71
C PRO A 57 -4.67 17.43 -10.51
N ASN A 58 -4.57 16.17 -10.10
CA ASN A 58 -5.25 15.64 -8.92
C ASN A 58 -4.29 15.54 -7.73
N GLY A 59 -4.74 15.99 -6.55
CA GLY A 59 -4.08 15.71 -5.28
C GLY A 59 -4.35 14.26 -4.85
N VAL A 60 -3.32 13.55 -4.43
CA VAL A 60 -3.37 12.12 -4.07
C VAL A 60 -2.54 11.88 -2.81
N LEU A 61 -2.99 10.98 -1.94
CA LEU A 61 -2.22 10.45 -0.83
C LEU A 61 -2.03 8.94 -1.01
N TYR A 62 -0.80 8.48 -0.79
CA TYR A 62 -0.45 7.05 -0.72
C TYR A 62 -0.04 6.68 0.70
N MET A 63 -0.41 5.47 1.10
CA MET A 63 0.15 4.78 2.25
C MET A 63 0.65 3.41 1.78
N VAL A 64 1.97 3.20 1.92
CA VAL A 64 2.66 1.99 1.49
C VAL A 64 3.06 1.21 2.74
N LEU A 65 2.52 0.01 2.90
CA LEU A 65 2.68 -0.82 4.09
C LEU A 65 3.80 -1.85 3.90
N PRO A 66 4.51 -2.23 4.96
CA PRO A 66 5.67 -3.14 4.86
C PRO A 66 5.31 -4.58 4.45
N ASP A 67 4.05 -4.98 4.58
CA ASP A 67 3.53 -6.31 4.22
C ASP A 67 3.14 -6.45 2.73
N GLY A 68 3.43 -5.44 1.90
CA GLY A 68 3.03 -5.40 0.49
C GLY A 68 1.66 -4.76 0.25
N GLY A 69 0.97 -4.34 1.31
CA GLY A 69 -0.30 -3.63 1.23
C GLY A 69 -0.13 -2.19 0.75
N PHE A 70 -1.18 -1.66 0.11
CA PHE A 70 -1.18 -0.31 -0.45
C PHE A 70 -2.57 0.32 -0.33
N LEU A 71 -2.59 1.58 0.11
CA LEU A 71 -3.79 2.40 0.21
C LEU A 71 -3.59 3.71 -0.56
N ARG A 72 -4.66 4.17 -1.21
CA ARG A 72 -4.68 5.46 -1.90
C ARG A 72 -5.99 6.18 -1.65
N THR A 73 -5.92 7.50 -1.47
CA THR A 73 -7.07 8.40 -1.60
C THR A 73 -6.71 9.59 -2.49
N SER A 74 -7.73 10.25 -3.03
CA SER A 74 -7.56 11.42 -3.90
C SER A 74 -8.72 12.40 -3.74
N ASN A 75 -8.57 13.58 -4.33
CA ASN A 75 -9.64 14.58 -4.38
C ASN A 75 -10.74 14.27 -5.43
N ALA A 76 -10.76 13.06 -6.01
CA ALA A 76 -11.79 12.63 -6.97
C ALA A 76 -13.14 12.25 -6.33
N HIS A 77 -13.29 12.37 -5.00
CA HIS A 77 -14.58 12.21 -4.33
C HIS A 77 -15.64 13.20 -4.85
N PRO A 78 -16.92 12.79 -4.91
CA PRO A 78 -17.52 11.57 -4.38
C PRO A 78 -17.59 10.38 -5.36
N THR A 79 -17.07 10.49 -6.58
CA THR A 79 -17.26 9.49 -7.64
C THR A 79 -16.29 8.31 -7.59
N GLU A 80 -15.34 8.31 -6.65
CA GLU A 80 -14.34 7.25 -6.48
C GLU A 80 -14.12 6.94 -4.99
N SER A 81 -14.16 5.67 -4.59
CA SER A 81 -13.77 5.25 -3.24
C SER A 81 -12.25 5.42 -3.01
N PRO A 82 -11.77 5.42 -1.74
CA PRO A 82 -10.38 5.08 -1.49
C PRO A 82 -10.02 3.77 -2.19
N SER A 83 -8.77 3.66 -2.64
CA SER A 83 -8.28 2.50 -3.37
C SER A 83 -7.47 1.60 -2.44
N MET A 84 -7.55 0.29 -2.69
CA MET A 84 -6.72 -0.73 -2.04
C MET A 84 -5.91 -1.46 -3.09
N GLY A 85 -4.71 -1.88 -2.73
CA GLY A 85 -3.83 -2.55 -3.67
C GLY A 85 -2.64 -3.22 -3.02
N VAL A 86 -1.73 -3.59 -3.89
CA VAL A 86 -0.48 -4.26 -3.53
C VAL A 86 0.69 -3.60 -4.26
N TRP A 87 1.86 -3.75 -3.68
CA TRP A 87 3.11 -3.29 -4.29
C TRP A 87 4.20 -4.35 -4.19
N ARG A 88 5.20 -4.22 -5.03
CA ARG A 88 6.44 -5.01 -4.99
C ARG A 88 7.61 -4.16 -5.43
N GLN A 89 8.79 -4.46 -4.89
CA GLN A 89 10.05 -3.94 -5.40
C GLN A 89 10.46 -4.73 -6.66
N VAL A 90 10.95 -4.02 -7.67
CA VAL A 90 11.36 -4.60 -8.98
C VAL A 90 12.87 -4.49 -9.17
N SER A 91 13.48 -3.40 -8.65
CA SER A 91 14.93 -3.18 -8.59
C SER A 91 15.27 -2.45 -7.29
N ASP A 92 16.52 -2.05 -7.11
CA ASP A 92 16.94 -1.32 -5.90
C ASP A 92 16.15 -0.01 -5.69
N THR A 93 15.68 0.62 -6.75
CA THR A 93 14.95 1.90 -6.73
C THR A 93 13.57 1.86 -7.34
N ASP A 94 13.23 0.79 -8.10
CA ASP A 94 11.95 0.73 -8.83
C ASP A 94 10.92 -0.13 -8.11
N TYR A 95 9.68 0.33 -8.13
CA TYR A 95 8.53 -0.33 -7.53
C TYR A 95 7.35 -0.38 -8.49
N ASP A 96 6.67 -1.53 -8.53
CA ASP A 96 5.38 -1.69 -9.18
C ASP A 96 4.27 -1.65 -8.13
N VAL A 97 3.24 -0.88 -8.40
CA VAL A 97 2.03 -0.80 -7.59
C VAL A 97 0.82 -1.11 -8.46
N THR A 98 -0.12 -1.91 -7.94
CA THR A 98 -1.42 -2.15 -8.58
C THR A 98 -2.51 -1.96 -7.55
N TYR A 99 -3.52 -1.15 -7.87
CA TYR A 99 -4.64 -0.90 -6.97
C TYR A 99 -5.97 -0.74 -7.71
N MET A 100 -7.06 -0.89 -6.96
CA MET A 100 -8.42 -0.73 -7.43
C MET A 100 -9.23 0.22 -6.54
N ALA A 101 -10.14 0.97 -7.17
CA ALA A 101 -11.17 1.77 -6.53
C ALA A 101 -12.55 1.34 -7.03
N LEU A 102 -13.58 1.54 -6.22
CA LEU A 102 -14.98 1.47 -6.65
C LEU A 102 -15.34 2.81 -7.31
N LEU A 103 -16.10 2.75 -8.39
CA LEU A 103 -16.61 3.92 -9.10
C LEU A 103 -18.10 4.07 -8.87
N PHE A 104 -18.53 5.32 -8.70
CA PHE A 104 -19.92 5.69 -8.49
C PHE A 104 -20.31 6.80 -9.47
N ASP A 105 -21.57 6.83 -9.86
CA ASP A 105 -22.15 7.97 -10.57
C ASP A 105 -22.44 9.14 -9.59
N ASN A 106 -22.93 10.25 -10.14
CA ASN A 106 -23.26 11.43 -9.33
C ASN A 106 -24.44 11.21 -8.36
N ALA A 107 -25.21 10.13 -8.54
CA ALA A 107 -26.29 9.71 -7.65
C ALA A 107 -25.80 8.74 -6.55
N GLY A 108 -24.51 8.38 -6.56
CA GLY A 108 -23.92 7.43 -5.62
C GLY A 108 -24.16 5.95 -6.00
N THR A 109 -24.63 5.67 -7.22
CA THR A 109 -24.83 4.31 -7.70
C THR A 109 -23.48 3.72 -8.12
N PHE A 110 -23.19 2.49 -7.69
CA PHE A 110 -22.00 1.77 -8.11
C PHE A 110 -22.07 1.45 -9.61
N ILE A 111 -21.04 1.84 -10.36
CA ILE A 111 -20.99 1.71 -11.83
C ILE A 111 -19.79 0.87 -12.33
N GLY A 112 -18.92 0.40 -11.45
CA GLY A 112 -17.77 -0.43 -11.82
C GLY A 112 -16.52 -0.14 -11.01
N HIS A 113 -15.37 -0.51 -11.56
CA HIS A 113 -14.08 -0.39 -10.89
C HIS A 113 -13.11 0.42 -11.74
N ARG A 114 -12.16 1.07 -11.05
CA ARG A 114 -10.95 1.61 -11.69
C ARG A 114 -9.76 0.80 -11.24
N LYS A 115 -9.03 0.23 -12.20
CA LYS A 115 -7.78 -0.47 -11.97
C LYS A 115 -6.63 0.39 -12.46
N THR A 116 -5.61 0.54 -11.62
CA THR A 116 -4.44 1.37 -11.91
C THR A 116 -3.17 0.59 -11.66
N TRP A 117 -2.23 0.71 -12.58
CA TRP A 117 -0.84 0.25 -12.44
C TRP A 117 0.06 1.47 -12.39
N VAL A 118 1.04 1.46 -11.51
CA VAL A 118 2.03 2.54 -11.36
C VAL A 118 3.42 1.94 -11.33
N ARG A 119 4.34 2.52 -12.09
CA ARG A 119 5.78 2.33 -11.94
C ARG A 119 6.35 3.54 -11.21
N ILE A 120 7.02 3.30 -10.09
CA ILE A 120 7.63 4.32 -9.24
C ILE A 120 9.14 4.11 -9.20
N PRO A 121 9.94 4.92 -9.92
CA PRO A 121 11.37 5.05 -9.70
C PRO A 121 11.61 6.02 -8.54
N LEU A 122 12.07 5.51 -7.40
CA LEU A 122 12.42 6.32 -6.25
C LEU A 122 13.73 7.06 -6.52
N ASP A 123 13.84 8.31 -6.16
CA ASP A 123 15.08 9.06 -6.33
C ASP A 123 16.18 8.61 -5.34
N ALA A 124 17.40 9.10 -5.52
CA ALA A 124 18.54 8.71 -4.70
C ALA A 124 18.41 9.12 -3.23
N SER A 125 17.60 10.14 -2.91
CA SER A 125 17.34 10.53 -1.53
C SER A 125 16.36 9.59 -0.83
N GLY A 126 15.51 8.90 -1.60
CA GLY A 126 14.42 8.10 -1.10
C GLY A 126 13.18 8.92 -0.68
N ASP A 127 13.17 10.22 -0.93
CA ASP A 127 12.14 11.14 -0.44
C ASP A 127 11.24 11.72 -1.53
N SER A 128 11.57 11.48 -2.80
CA SER A 128 10.74 11.88 -3.92
C SER A 128 10.79 10.87 -5.08
N PHE A 129 9.82 10.99 -5.99
CA PHE A 129 9.79 10.24 -7.23
C PHE A 129 8.98 10.95 -8.31
N THR A 130 9.29 10.62 -9.56
CA THR A 130 8.43 10.89 -10.73
C THR A 130 8.17 9.56 -11.41
N GLY A 131 6.93 9.11 -11.40
CA GLY A 131 6.51 7.82 -11.93
C GLY A 131 5.45 7.95 -13.01
N HIS A 132 5.11 6.81 -13.61
CA HIS A 132 4.08 6.71 -14.65
C HIS A 132 2.96 5.78 -14.21
N PHE A 133 1.73 6.10 -14.59
CA PHE A 133 0.59 5.24 -14.33
C PHE A 133 -0.20 4.94 -15.61
N ARG A 134 -0.88 3.81 -15.59
CA ARG A 134 -1.87 3.38 -16.56
C ARG A 134 -3.16 3.02 -15.83
N ILE A 135 -4.29 3.49 -16.35
CA ILE A 135 -5.61 3.28 -15.78
C ILE A 135 -6.52 2.62 -16.81
N VAL A 136 -7.33 1.66 -16.36
CA VAL A 136 -8.52 1.18 -17.06
C VAL A 136 -9.72 1.26 -16.13
N THR A 137 -10.89 1.46 -16.71
CA THR A 137 -12.18 1.29 -16.02
C THR A 137 -12.78 -0.03 -16.43
N LEU A 138 -13.26 -0.82 -15.47
CA LEU A 138 -14.05 -2.02 -15.69
C LEU A 138 -15.51 -1.68 -15.39
N ASP A 139 -16.40 -1.94 -16.34
CA ASP A 139 -17.84 -1.84 -16.12
C ASP A 139 -18.36 -2.98 -15.22
N LEU A 140 -19.68 -3.02 -14.99
CA LEU A 140 -20.33 -4.06 -14.18
C LEU A 140 -20.24 -5.46 -14.80
N ASN A 141 -19.95 -5.58 -16.09
CA ASN A 141 -19.77 -6.84 -16.82
C ASN A 141 -18.29 -7.24 -16.90
N GLY A 142 -17.37 -6.39 -16.38
CA GLY A 142 -15.94 -6.60 -16.43
C GLY A 142 -15.29 -6.17 -17.76
N ALA A 143 -16.02 -5.47 -18.65
CA ALA A 143 -15.44 -4.93 -19.87
C ALA A 143 -14.51 -3.76 -19.56
N GLU A 144 -13.31 -3.79 -20.15
CA GLU A 144 -12.28 -2.76 -19.93
C GLU A 144 -12.44 -1.59 -20.91
N SER A 145 -12.28 -0.37 -20.38
CA SER A 145 -12.15 0.83 -21.21
C SER A 145 -10.81 0.88 -21.94
N THR A 146 -10.69 1.77 -22.93
CA THR A 146 -9.39 2.17 -23.48
C THR A 146 -8.49 2.68 -22.35
N PRO A 147 -7.24 2.19 -22.26
CA PRO A 147 -6.30 2.65 -21.24
C PRO A 147 -6.01 4.15 -21.33
N THR A 148 -5.89 4.77 -20.16
CA THR A 148 -5.42 6.16 -20.02
C THR A 148 -4.11 6.15 -19.26
N GLU A 149 -3.14 6.93 -19.70
CA GLU A 149 -1.82 7.03 -19.09
C GLU A 149 -1.56 8.44 -18.56
N GLY A 150 -0.60 8.56 -17.64
CA GLY A 150 -0.20 9.82 -17.08
C GLY A 150 1.04 9.73 -16.21
N GLU A 151 1.41 10.86 -15.64
CA GLU A 151 2.54 11.02 -14.74
C GLU A 151 2.07 11.23 -13.30
N ILE A 152 2.84 10.73 -12.35
CA ILE A 152 2.62 10.96 -10.93
C ILE A 152 3.93 11.41 -10.29
N ARG A 153 3.88 12.46 -9.49
CA ARG A 153 5.01 12.96 -8.70
C ARG A 153 4.67 12.88 -7.23
N GLY A 154 5.58 12.35 -6.44
CA GLY A 154 5.39 12.16 -5.01
C GLY A 154 6.54 12.69 -4.18
N THR A 155 6.18 13.18 -2.99
CA THR A 155 7.12 13.58 -1.94
C THR A 155 6.72 12.85 -0.66
N ARG A 156 7.71 12.34 0.07
CA ARG A 156 7.50 11.64 1.34
C ARG A 156 6.94 12.60 2.40
N MET A 157 5.92 12.16 3.12
CA MET A 157 5.40 12.87 4.27
C MET A 157 6.31 12.60 5.48
N VAL A 158 6.72 13.65 6.17
CA VAL A 158 7.50 13.57 7.42
C VAL A 158 6.65 14.04 8.59
N VAL A 159 6.98 13.57 9.79
CA VAL A 159 6.36 14.06 11.02
C VAL A 159 6.94 15.44 11.35
N GLU A 160 6.09 16.44 11.39
CA GLU A 160 6.45 17.80 11.81
C GLU A 160 6.30 17.96 13.32
N PRO A 161 7.20 18.67 14.02
CA PRO A 161 7.03 18.96 15.43
C PRO A 161 5.79 19.85 15.63
N PHE A 162 5.00 19.55 16.65
CA PHE A 162 3.91 20.43 17.07
C PHE A 162 4.52 21.67 17.74
N ALA A 163 4.33 22.84 17.11
CA ALA A 163 4.82 24.13 17.60
C ALA A 163 3.93 24.71 18.69
#